data_3806e532dc69243ab74b22c7f656edaa
#
_entry.id   3806e532dc69243ab74b22c7f656edaa
#
_cell.length_a   1.000
_cell.length_b   1.000
_cell.length_c   1.000
_cell.angle_alpha   90.00
_cell.angle_beta   90.00
_cell.angle_gamma   90.00
#
_symmetry.space_group_name_H-M   'P 1'
#
loop_
_entity.id
_entity.type
_entity.pdbx_description
1 polymer ?
#
loop_
_entity_poly.entity_id
_entity_poly.type
_entity_poly.pdbx_seq_one_letter_code
_entity_poly.pdbx_strand_id
1 'polypeptide(L)'
;MKILALIPVAIFAALGGFFASGLFRDNPSALPSTFIGRPAPALELTALPGKPALTSAVLTDGEVKLINFWASWCVPCRVEHPQIQALSEIVPVYGINYKDQRDASPDAALGFLEELGDPYAAIGADDTGRIGIEWGLYGVPETFIVDGAGIVRLRYAGPITASVMQDQILPAIEAARTP
;
A
#
# COMPACT_ATOMS: atom_id res chain seq x y z
N MET A 1 -20.06 33.49 -41.31
CA MET A 1 -20.72 33.24 -40.01
C MET A 1 -20.91 31.77 -39.67
N LYS A 2 -21.09 30.84 -40.61
CA LYS A 2 -21.31 29.40 -40.30
C LYS A 2 -20.08 28.67 -39.74
N ILE A 3 -18.86 29.07 -40.10
CA ILE A 3 -17.61 28.44 -39.62
C ILE A 3 -17.34 28.77 -38.16
N LEU A 4 -17.70 29.98 -37.67
CA LEU A 4 -17.52 30.35 -36.27
C LEU A 4 -18.43 29.50 -35.33
N ALA A 5 -19.59 29.06 -35.82
CA ALA A 5 -20.49 28.20 -35.07
C ALA A 5 -19.95 26.75 -34.87
N LEU A 6 -18.99 26.31 -35.69
CA LEU A 6 -18.36 24.99 -35.57
C LEU A 6 -17.22 24.96 -34.52
N ILE A 7 -16.68 26.13 -34.15
CA ILE A 7 -15.57 26.20 -33.16
C ILE A 7 -15.95 25.59 -31.81
N PRO A 8 -17.11 25.90 -31.19
CA PRO A 8 -17.48 25.28 -29.93
C PRO A 8 -17.63 23.76 -30.00
N VAL A 9 -18.16 23.26 -31.11
CA VAL A 9 -18.34 21.83 -31.37
C VAL A 9 -16.98 21.11 -31.47
N ALA A 10 -16.03 21.74 -32.22
CA ALA A 10 -14.68 21.22 -32.38
C ALA A 10 -13.92 21.20 -31.04
N ILE A 11 -14.06 22.25 -30.22
CA ILE A 11 -13.46 22.33 -28.88
C ILE A 11 -14.07 21.24 -27.98
N PHE A 12 -15.38 21.07 -27.99
CA PHE A 12 -16.04 20.04 -27.18
C PHE A 12 -15.61 18.62 -27.60
N ALA A 13 -15.52 18.35 -28.89
CA ALA A 13 -15.04 17.07 -29.40
C ALA A 13 -13.58 16.81 -29.04
N ALA A 14 -12.72 17.83 -29.14
CA ALA A 14 -11.32 17.72 -28.75
C ALA A 14 -11.14 17.48 -27.24
N LEU A 15 -11.89 18.20 -26.40
CA LEU A 15 -11.90 17.97 -24.95
C LEU A 15 -12.45 16.57 -24.61
N GLY A 16 -13.55 16.15 -25.25
CA GLY A 16 -14.11 14.82 -25.06
C GLY A 16 -13.12 13.71 -25.43
N GLY A 17 -12.43 13.85 -26.56
CA GLY A 17 -11.37 12.93 -26.98
C GLY A 17 -10.18 12.91 -26.03
N PHE A 18 -9.77 14.07 -25.52
CA PHE A 18 -8.69 14.20 -24.53
C PHE A 18 -9.05 13.49 -23.21
N PHE A 19 -10.25 13.72 -22.68
CA PHE A 19 -10.70 13.04 -21.45
C PHE A 19 -10.94 11.55 -21.67
N ALA A 20 -11.50 11.17 -22.82
CA ALA A 20 -11.67 9.75 -23.16
C ALA A 20 -10.33 9.02 -23.23
N SER A 21 -9.29 9.62 -23.80
CA SER A 21 -7.95 9.01 -23.84
C SER A 21 -7.34 8.82 -22.45
N GLY A 22 -7.71 9.66 -21.47
CA GLY A 22 -7.32 9.50 -20.07
C GLY A 22 -7.93 8.29 -19.37
N LEU A 23 -9.15 7.89 -19.78
CA LEU A 23 -9.86 6.72 -19.21
C LEU A 23 -9.25 5.37 -19.64
N PHE A 24 -8.52 5.35 -20.76
CA PHE A 24 -7.85 4.14 -21.29
C PHE A 24 -6.37 4.06 -20.88
N ARG A 25 -5.94 4.83 -19.86
CA ARG A 25 -4.60 4.65 -19.29
C ARG A 25 -4.56 3.34 -18.52
N ASP A 26 -3.55 2.53 -18.80
CA ASP A 26 -3.36 1.19 -18.20
C ASP A 26 -3.20 1.23 -16.67
N ASN A 27 -2.95 2.38 -16.07
CA ASN A 27 -2.85 2.53 -14.63
C ASN A 27 -3.11 3.98 -14.16
N PRO A 28 -4.39 4.41 -14.05
CA PRO A 28 -4.72 5.78 -13.62
C PRO A 28 -4.34 6.07 -12.18
N SER A 29 -4.11 5.02 -11.37
CA SER A 29 -3.71 5.12 -9.96
C SER A 29 -2.18 5.08 -9.77
N ALA A 30 -1.39 4.85 -10.82
CA ALA A 30 0.07 4.87 -10.75
C ALA A 30 0.58 6.32 -10.67
N LEU A 31 0.39 6.94 -9.53
CA LEU A 31 1.13 8.16 -9.21
C LEU A 31 2.57 7.76 -8.85
N PRO A 32 3.60 8.33 -9.51
CA PRO A 32 4.98 8.05 -9.16
C PRO A 32 5.20 8.38 -7.68
N SER A 33 5.48 7.36 -6.88
CA SER A 33 5.82 7.59 -5.48
C SER A 33 7.16 8.29 -5.41
N THR A 34 7.23 9.40 -4.69
CA THR A 34 8.47 10.11 -4.42
C THR A 34 9.42 9.32 -3.52
N PHE A 35 8.97 8.20 -2.96
CA PHE A 35 9.74 7.33 -2.06
C PHE A 35 10.48 6.20 -2.76
N ILE A 36 10.13 5.86 -4.01
CA ILE A 36 10.86 4.81 -4.74
C ILE A 36 12.32 5.22 -4.92
N GLY A 37 13.25 4.33 -4.52
CA GLY A 37 14.68 4.59 -4.54
C GLY A 37 15.20 5.43 -3.36
N ARG A 38 14.35 5.73 -2.36
CA ARG A 38 14.74 6.48 -1.17
C ARG A 38 14.63 5.62 0.09
N PRO A 39 15.33 5.99 1.17
CA PRO A 39 15.15 5.36 2.46
C PRO A 39 13.70 5.43 2.93
N ALA A 40 13.19 4.31 3.44
CA ALA A 40 11.89 4.22 4.07
C ALA A 40 11.86 5.15 5.31
N PRO A 41 10.76 5.89 5.54
CA PRO A 41 10.60 6.71 6.74
C PRO A 41 10.64 5.85 8.01
N ALA A 42 11.05 6.45 9.11
CA ALA A 42 11.10 5.78 10.41
C ALA A 42 9.69 5.29 10.86
N LEU A 43 9.69 4.25 11.68
CA LEU A 43 8.49 3.67 12.25
C LEU A 43 8.41 4.01 13.76
N GLU A 44 7.68 5.06 14.08
CA GLU A 44 7.36 5.45 15.47
C GLU A 44 5.91 5.04 15.76
N LEU A 45 5.70 3.76 16.07
CA LEU A 45 4.38 3.12 16.19
C LEU A 45 4.12 2.68 17.62
N THR A 46 2.85 2.67 18.01
CA THR A 46 2.39 2.04 19.25
C THR A 46 2.31 0.53 19.05
N ALA A 47 2.72 -0.25 20.03
CA ALA A 47 2.59 -1.71 19.96
C ALA A 47 1.11 -2.13 19.99
N LEU A 48 0.72 -3.05 19.11
CA LEU A 48 -0.59 -3.69 19.21
C LEU A 48 -0.56 -4.72 20.35
N PRO A 49 -1.55 -4.73 21.29
CA PRO A 49 -1.54 -5.63 22.43
C PRO A 49 -1.38 -7.10 22.03
N GLY A 50 -0.47 -7.81 22.70
CA GLY A 50 -0.21 -9.23 22.45
C GLY A 50 0.53 -9.54 21.15
N LYS A 51 1.00 -8.55 20.40
CA LYS A 51 1.77 -8.72 19.18
C LYS A 51 3.21 -8.23 19.33
N PRO A 52 4.19 -8.80 18.60
CA PRO A 52 5.53 -8.24 18.53
C PRO A 52 5.50 -6.79 18.06
N ALA A 53 6.25 -5.92 18.73
CA ALA A 53 6.31 -4.51 18.39
C ALA A 53 7.08 -4.28 17.08
N LEU A 54 6.47 -3.55 16.15
CA LEU A 54 7.13 -3.13 14.92
C LEU A 54 7.96 -1.87 15.19
N THR A 55 9.26 -1.95 14.90
CA THR A 55 10.21 -0.84 15.07
C THR A 55 10.98 -0.60 13.78
N SER A 56 11.63 0.57 13.68
CA SER A 56 12.47 0.92 12.52
C SER A 56 13.66 -0.04 12.30
N ALA A 57 14.04 -0.84 13.30
CA ALA A 57 15.15 -1.80 13.17
C ALA A 57 14.93 -2.81 12.03
N VAL A 58 13.67 -3.19 11.75
CA VAL A 58 13.36 -4.11 10.66
C VAL A 58 13.66 -3.54 9.28
N LEU A 59 13.71 -2.21 9.12
CA LEU A 59 13.89 -1.59 7.81
C LEU A 59 15.28 -1.85 7.22
N THR A 60 16.30 -2.06 8.06
CA THR A 60 17.71 -2.23 7.65
C THR A 60 18.34 -3.52 8.17
N ASP A 61 17.55 -4.57 8.30
CA ASP A 61 17.98 -5.88 8.82
C ASP A 61 18.69 -6.78 7.80
N GLY A 62 18.84 -6.32 6.56
CA GLY A 62 19.49 -7.06 5.47
C GLY A 62 18.53 -7.87 4.60
N GLU A 63 17.25 -7.98 4.95
CA GLU A 63 16.27 -8.77 4.22
C GLU A 63 15.28 -7.90 3.43
N VAL A 64 14.77 -8.42 2.30
CA VAL A 64 13.63 -7.82 1.60
C VAL A 64 12.36 -8.11 2.39
N LYS A 65 11.52 -7.10 2.54
CA LYS A 65 10.27 -7.19 3.33
C LYS A 65 9.13 -6.40 2.72
N LEU A 66 7.91 -6.74 3.15
CA LEU A 66 6.72 -5.96 2.88
C LEU A 66 6.31 -5.18 4.12
N ILE A 67 5.96 -3.91 3.89
CA ILE A 67 5.27 -3.06 4.88
C ILE A 67 3.87 -2.83 4.35
N ASN A 68 2.86 -3.41 5.01
CA ASN A 68 1.46 -3.34 4.60
C ASN A 68 0.67 -2.46 5.57
N PHE A 69 0.06 -1.39 5.05
CA PHE A 69 -0.87 -0.53 5.78
C PHE A 69 -2.28 -1.08 5.63
N TRP A 70 -2.93 -1.36 6.74
CA TRP A 70 -4.25 -1.99 6.80
C TRP A 70 -5.10 -1.45 7.95
N ALA A 71 -6.40 -1.76 7.93
CA ALA A 71 -7.29 -1.45 9.05
C ALA A 71 -8.44 -2.47 9.13
N SER A 72 -9.01 -2.67 10.30
CA SER A 72 -10.12 -3.62 10.50
C SER A 72 -11.40 -3.22 9.79
N TRP A 73 -11.66 -1.91 9.68
CA TRP A 73 -12.80 -1.33 8.96
C TRP A 73 -12.64 -1.32 7.43
N CYS A 74 -11.46 -1.66 6.92
CA CYS A 74 -11.13 -1.60 5.50
C CYS A 74 -11.60 -2.85 4.75
N VAL A 75 -12.70 -2.77 4.01
CA VAL A 75 -13.22 -3.89 3.22
C VAL A 75 -12.21 -4.41 2.17
N PRO A 76 -11.52 -3.56 1.38
CA PRO A 76 -10.50 -4.04 0.46
C PRO A 76 -9.32 -4.75 1.14
N CYS A 77 -8.98 -4.40 2.39
CA CYS A 77 -7.94 -5.09 3.16
C CYS A 77 -8.34 -6.54 3.46
N ARG A 78 -9.63 -6.81 3.73
CA ARG A 78 -10.15 -8.17 3.87
C ARG A 78 -10.03 -8.97 2.57
N VAL A 79 -10.24 -8.31 1.44
CA VAL A 79 -10.14 -8.96 0.11
C VAL A 79 -8.71 -9.37 -0.23
N GLU A 80 -7.70 -8.55 0.13
CA GLU A 80 -6.29 -8.86 -0.14
C GLU A 80 -5.67 -9.82 0.88
N HIS A 81 -6.27 -9.98 2.05
CA HIS A 81 -5.67 -10.70 3.18
C HIS A 81 -5.13 -12.11 2.85
N PRO A 82 -5.81 -12.94 2.05
CA PRO A 82 -5.25 -14.23 1.61
C PRO A 82 -3.95 -14.11 0.81
N GLN A 83 -3.77 -13.03 0.04
CA GLN A 83 -2.54 -12.77 -0.70
C GLN A 83 -1.42 -12.30 0.22
N ILE A 84 -1.74 -11.51 1.25
CA ILE A 84 -0.78 -11.12 2.29
C ILE A 84 -0.30 -12.36 3.05
N GLN A 85 -1.19 -13.30 3.37
CA GLN A 85 -0.82 -14.58 3.97
C GLN A 85 0.13 -15.39 3.06
N ALA A 86 -0.20 -15.50 1.77
CA ALA A 86 0.67 -16.20 0.83
C ALA A 86 2.04 -15.54 0.67
N LEU A 87 2.10 -14.19 0.73
CA LEU A 87 3.35 -13.43 0.68
C LEU A 87 4.19 -13.58 1.94
N SER A 88 3.57 -13.78 3.10
CA SER A 88 4.29 -13.99 4.38
C SER A 88 5.08 -15.29 4.42
N GLU A 89 4.74 -16.27 3.58
CA GLU A 89 5.53 -17.51 3.40
C GLU A 89 6.78 -17.31 2.52
N ILE A 90 6.90 -16.14 1.85
CA ILE A 90 7.98 -15.85 0.89
C ILE A 90 8.97 -14.84 1.46
N VAL A 91 8.45 -13.80 2.12
CA VAL A 91 9.23 -12.72 2.75
C VAL A 91 8.56 -12.26 4.03
N PRO A 92 9.30 -11.69 5.01
CA PRO A 92 8.70 -11.07 6.17
C PRO A 92 7.68 -9.99 5.79
N VAL A 93 6.48 -10.05 6.35
CA VAL A 93 5.45 -9.04 6.20
C VAL A 93 5.22 -8.35 7.54
N TYR A 94 5.28 -7.03 7.54
CA TYR A 94 5.06 -6.20 8.71
C TYR A 94 3.79 -5.38 8.53
N GLY A 95 2.91 -5.39 9.53
CA GLY A 95 1.62 -4.70 9.49
C GLY A 95 1.67 -3.34 10.17
N ILE A 96 1.15 -2.31 9.51
CA ILE A 96 0.86 -1.03 10.14
C ILE A 96 -0.66 -0.87 10.19
N ASN A 97 -1.21 -1.01 11.39
CA ASN A 97 -2.63 -0.83 11.62
C ASN A 97 -2.97 0.66 11.66
N TYR A 98 -3.76 1.13 10.70
CA TYR A 98 -3.96 2.53 10.40
C TYR A 98 -5.30 3.03 10.96
N LYS A 99 -5.24 3.92 11.96
CA LYS A 99 -6.39 4.66 12.52
C LYS A 99 -7.56 3.78 12.99
N ASP A 100 -7.30 2.59 13.49
CA ASP A 100 -8.35 1.69 13.96
C ASP A 100 -8.98 2.15 15.27
N GLN A 101 -8.21 2.79 16.14
CA GLN A 101 -8.72 3.26 17.45
C GLN A 101 -9.69 4.45 17.33
N ARG A 102 -9.74 5.12 16.18
CA ARG A 102 -10.59 6.28 15.97
C ARG A 102 -12.07 5.91 15.75
N ASP A 103 -12.31 4.78 15.08
CA ASP A 103 -13.64 4.39 14.57
C ASP A 103 -14.07 2.99 15.04
N ALA A 104 -13.23 2.27 15.76
CA ALA A 104 -13.50 0.93 16.26
C ALA A 104 -12.89 0.74 17.65
N SER A 105 -13.36 -0.30 18.38
CA SER A 105 -12.77 -0.64 19.68
C SER A 105 -11.30 -1.08 19.48
N PRO A 106 -10.43 -0.94 20.51
CA PRO A 106 -9.04 -1.42 20.47
C PRO A 106 -8.93 -2.89 20.06
N ASP A 107 -9.99 -3.65 20.24
CA ASP A 107 -10.06 -5.09 19.93
C ASP A 107 -10.39 -5.36 18.45
N ALA A 108 -10.78 -4.34 17.66
CA ALA A 108 -11.21 -4.55 16.28
C ALA A 108 -10.06 -5.05 15.38
N ALA A 109 -8.85 -4.51 15.56
CA ALA A 109 -7.66 -4.98 14.85
C ALA A 109 -7.32 -6.44 15.21
N LEU A 110 -7.40 -6.78 16.51
CA LEU A 110 -7.17 -8.15 16.99
C LEU A 110 -8.25 -9.09 16.48
N GLY A 111 -9.52 -8.70 16.53
CA GLY A 111 -10.63 -9.46 15.98
C GLY A 111 -10.52 -9.73 14.49
N PHE A 112 -10.01 -8.77 13.72
CA PHE A 112 -9.71 -8.96 12.30
C PHE A 112 -8.67 -10.07 12.09
N LEU A 113 -7.57 -10.05 12.86
CA LEU A 113 -6.51 -11.06 12.77
C LEU A 113 -6.96 -12.43 13.31
N GLU A 114 -7.81 -12.46 14.33
CA GLU A 114 -8.39 -13.71 14.84
C GLU A 114 -9.32 -14.38 13.82
N GLU A 115 -10.11 -13.57 13.11
CA GLU A 115 -11.05 -14.06 12.08
C GLU A 115 -10.33 -14.54 10.82
N LEU A 116 -9.33 -13.80 10.34
CA LEU A 116 -8.74 -14.00 9.01
C LEU A 116 -7.34 -14.64 9.07
N GLY A 117 -6.75 -14.79 10.25
CA GLY A 117 -5.36 -15.21 10.44
C GLY A 117 -4.40 -14.04 10.56
N ASP A 118 -3.20 -14.29 11.10
CA ASP A 118 -2.17 -13.27 11.32
C ASP A 118 -0.92 -13.56 10.45
N PRO A 119 -0.75 -12.85 9.34
CA PRO A 119 0.40 -13.03 8.46
C PRO A 119 1.61 -12.19 8.88
N TYR A 120 1.49 -11.34 9.92
CA TYR A 120 2.48 -10.33 10.22
C TYR A 120 3.54 -10.81 11.21
N ALA A 121 4.82 -10.65 10.87
CA ALA A 121 5.95 -10.91 11.76
C ALA A 121 5.97 -9.95 12.96
N ALA A 122 5.55 -8.70 12.75
CA ALA A 122 5.30 -7.73 13.80
C ALA A 122 4.27 -6.70 13.33
N ILE A 123 3.58 -6.06 14.29
CA ILE A 123 2.53 -5.08 14.01
C ILE A 123 2.75 -3.83 14.87
N GLY A 124 2.56 -2.67 14.24
CA GLY A 124 2.47 -1.40 14.94
C GLY A 124 1.18 -0.67 14.60
N ALA A 125 0.65 0.08 15.56
CA ALA A 125 -0.53 0.91 15.39
C ALA A 125 -0.13 2.36 15.10
N ASP A 126 -0.65 2.92 14.02
CA ASP A 126 -0.60 4.33 13.65
C ASP A 126 -1.96 4.99 13.96
N ASP A 127 -2.23 5.18 15.25
CA ASP A 127 -3.51 5.70 15.74
C ASP A 127 -3.83 7.10 15.23
N THR A 128 -2.80 7.91 15.05
CA THR A 128 -2.93 9.30 14.58
C THR A 128 -2.93 9.43 13.06
N GLY A 129 -2.41 8.43 12.36
CA GLY A 129 -2.16 8.47 10.92
C GLY A 129 -0.92 9.26 10.54
N ARG A 130 -0.05 9.60 11.51
CA ARG A 130 1.18 10.35 11.27
C ARG A 130 2.17 9.56 10.43
N ILE A 131 2.37 8.30 10.76
CA ILE A 131 3.28 7.42 10.00
C ILE A 131 2.77 7.25 8.57
N GLY A 132 1.46 7.08 8.37
CA GLY A 132 0.87 7.08 7.04
C GLY A 132 1.19 8.35 6.25
N ILE A 133 1.12 9.53 6.88
CA ILE A 133 1.50 10.80 6.22
C ILE A 133 2.98 10.80 5.86
N GLU A 134 3.86 10.40 6.77
CA GLU A 134 5.32 10.35 6.54
C GLU A 134 5.69 9.35 5.42
N TRP A 135 4.95 8.26 5.27
CA TRP A 135 5.08 7.29 4.18
C TRP A 135 4.35 7.71 2.90
N GLY A 136 3.69 8.86 2.91
CA GLY A 136 2.93 9.38 1.78
C GLY A 136 1.71 8.53 1.43
N LEU A 137 1.11 7.85 2.43
CA LEU A 137 -0.05 6.97 2.28
C LEU A 137 -1.24 7.74 1.70
N TYR A 138 -1.89 7.17 0.67
CA TYR A 138 -3.14 7.72 0.14
C TYR A 138 -4.36 7.16 0.86
N GLY A 139 -4.26 5.91 1.31
CA GLY A 139 -5.32 5.19 2.01
C GLY A 139 -4.93 3.73 2.23
N VAL A 140 -5.84 2.95 2.80
CA VAL A 140 -5.64 1.52 3.01
C VAL A 140 -6.54 0.70 2.07
N PRO A 141 -6.05 -0.44 1.56
CA PRO A 141 -4.73 -1.00 1.77
C PRO A 141 -3.66 -0.37 0.89
N GLU A 142 -2.44 -0.35 1.40
CA GLU A 142 -1.27 0.05 0.63
C GLU A 142 -0.04 -0.72 1.08
N THR A 143 0.74 -1.24 0.13
CA THR A 143 1.89 -2.11 0.41
C THR A 143 3.17 -1.53 -0.18
N PHE A 144 4.23 -1.53 0.63
CA PHE A 144 5.58 -1.12 0.22
C PHE A 144 6.50 -2.33 0.26
N ILE A 145 7.35 -2.48 -0.76
CA ILE A 145 8.48 -3.40 -0.76
C ILE A 145 9.72 -2.60 -0.37
N VAL A 146 10.39 -3.03 0.67
CA VAL A 146 11.62 -2.40 1.20
C VAL A 146 12.73 -3.43 1.13
N ASP A 147 13.89 -3.05 0.56
CA ASP A 147 15.05 -3.93 0.49
C ASP A 147 15.80 -4.02 1.83
N GLY A 148 16.84 -4.87 1.88
CA GLY A 148 17.65 -5.07 3.08
C GLY A 148 18.42 -3.84 3.56
N ALA A 149 18.62 -2.83 2.71
CA ALA A 149 19.24 -1.55 3.05
C ALA A 149 18.21 -0.49 3.50
N GLY A 150 16.93 -0.83 3.54
CA GLY A 150 15.85 0.09 3.92
C GLY A 150 15.37 1.00 2.79
N ILE A 151 15.68 0.68 1.54
CA ILE A 151 15.26 1.49 0.39
C ILE A 151 13.92 0.98 -0.13
N VAL A 152 12.98 1.88 -0.35
CA VAL A 152 11.67 1.55 -0.95
C VAL A 152 11.87 1.21 -2.43
N ARG A 153 11.50 -0.01 -2.82
CA ARG A 153 11.62 -0.54 -4.18
C ARG A 153 10.30 -0.54 -4.95
N LEU A 154 9.20 -0.74 -4.25
CA LEU A 154 7.85 -0.65 -4.82
C LEU A 154 6.91 -0.01 -3.81
N ARG A 155 5.92 0.71 -4.32
CA ARG A 155 4.71 1.13 -3.63
C ARG A 155 3.52 0.71 -4.45
N TYR A 156 2.63 -0.04 -3.86
CA TYR A 156 1.39 -0.47 -4.49
C TYR A 156 0.19 0.04 -3.67
N ALA A 157 -0.62 0.91 -4.27
CA ALA A 157 -1.83 1.46 -3.66
C ALA A 157 -3.05 0.68 -4.13
N GLY A 158 -3.80 0.12 -3.19
CA GLY A 158 -4.98 -0.70 -3.44
C GLY A 158 -4.79 -2.18 -3.08
N PRO A 159 -5.86 -2.99 -3.20
CA PRO A 159 -5.83 -4.39 -2.78
C PRO A 159 -4.96 -5.25 -3.72
N ILE A 160 -4.09 -6.05 -3.13
CA ILE A 160 -3.30 -7.05 -3.86
C ILE A 160 -4.22 -8.20 -4.23
N THR A 161 -4.55 -8.30 -5.53
CA THR A 161 -5.24 -9.46 -6.10
C THR A 161 -4.24 -10.54 -6.50
N ALA A 162 -4.71 -11.75 -6.84
CA ALA A 162 -3.83 -12.83 -7.30
C ALA A 162 -3.04 -12.44 -8.56
N SER A 163 -3.63 -11.67 -9.50
CA SER A 163 -2.91 -11.18 -10.68
C SER A 163 -1.87 -10.12 -10.31
N VAL A 164 -2.22 -9.15 -9.44
CA VAL A 164 -1.28 -8.14 -8.96
C VAL A 164 -0.10 -8.79 -8.23
N MET A 165 -0.37 -9.80 -7.40
CA MET A 165 0.67 -10.56 -6.72
C MET A 165 1.66 -11.16 -7.73
N GLN A 166 1.16 -11.85 -8.77
CA GLN A 166 1.98 -12.53 -9.77
C GLN A 166 2.71 -11.54 -10.71
N ASP A 167 2.00 -10.50 -11.17
CA ASP A 167 2.49 -9.64 -12.24
C ASP A 167 3.34 -8.47 -11.73
N GLN A 168 3.18 -8.07 -10.45
CA GLN A 168 3.85 -6.89 -9.91
C GLN A 168 4.62 -7.16 -8.61
N ILE A 169 3.99 -7.80 -7.61
CA ILE A 169 4.60 -7.93 -6.28
C ILE A 169 5.76 -8.92 -6.28
N LEU A 170 5.55 -10.15 -6.79
CA LEU A 170 6.60 -11.16 -6.82
C LEU A 170 7.82 -10.74 -7.66
N PRO A 171 7.66 -10.18 -8.88
CA PRO A 171 8.79 -9.67 -9.64
C PRO A 171 9.55 -8.55 -8.92
N ALA A 172 8.84 -7.67 -8.21
CA ALA A 172 9.48 -6.59 -7.46
C ALA A 172 10.23 -7.08 -6.22
N ILE A 173 9.75 -8.14 -5.54
CA ILE A 173 10.46 -8.81 -4.44
C ILE A 173 11.79 -9.40 -4.98
N GLU A 174 11.75 -10.11 -6.10
CA GLU A 174 12.95 -10.69 -6.71
C GLU A 174 13.96 -9.61 -7.14
N ALA A 175 13.47 -8.53 -7.76
CA ALA A 175 14.32 -7.39 -8.12
C ALA A 175 14.94 -6.70 -6.90
N ALA A 176 14.23 -6.64 -5.77
CA ALA A 176 14.72 -6.03 -4.53
C ALA A 176 15.78 -6.88 -3.80
N ARG A 177 15.88 -8.19 -4.09
CA ARG A 177 16.90 -9.09 -3.56
C ARG A 177 18.27 -8.89 -4.20
N THR A 178 18.27 -8.30 -5.41
CA THR A 178 19.50 -8.05 -6.16
C THR A 178 20.00 -6.63 -5.86
N PRO A 179 21.21 -6.43 -5.37
CA PRO A 179 21.78 -5.12 -5.06
C PRO A 179 21.99 -4.22 -6.29
#